data_e5d7770ee8b32c3ea268604f191e1272
#
_entry.id   e5d7770ee8b32c3ea268604f191e1272
#
_cell.length_a   1.000
_cell.length_b   1.000
_cell.length_c   1.000
_cell.angle_alpha   90.00
_cell.angle_beta   90.00
_cell.angle_gamma   90.00
#
_symmetry.space_group_name_H-M   'P 1'
#
loop_
_entity.id
_entity.type
_entity.pdbx_description
1 polymer ?
#
loop_
_entity_poly.entity_id
_entity_poly.type
_entity_poly.pdbx_seq_one_letter_code
_entity_poly.pdbx_strand_id
1 'polypeptide(L)'
;MSSEILGKSIVYMGTPEFAVAPLKALIEANITVAAVVTVADKPAGRGRKLNESAVKKAALAHDIPVLQPVSLKDESFLNELAAIKADLFVVVAFRMLPEAVWNMPPLGTFNLHGSLLPAYRGAAPINWAIINGESKTGVTTFFLDKNIDTGSIIYQSELGIQKNWTAGDLHDAMMPIGATL
;
A
#
# COMPACT_ATOMS: atom_id res chain seq x y z
N MET A 1 -18.89 -4.24 7.36
CA MET A 1 -18.58 -3.11 6.46
C MET A 1 -19.86 -2.33 6.24
N SER A 2 -19.86 -1.04 6.54
CA SER A 2 -21.04 -0.21 6.33
C SER A 2 -21.37 -0.13 4.84
N SER A 3 -22.68 -0.09 4.52
CA SER A 3 -23.23 0.01 3.15
C SER A 3 -22.71 1.19 2.33
N GLU A 4 -22.02 2.12 2.94
CA GLU A 4 -21.47 3.34 2.31
C GLU A 4 -20.26 3.10 1.41
N ILE A 5 -19.56 1.98 1.53
CA ILE A 5 -18.40 1.63 0.68
C ILE A 5 -18.81 0.77 -0.51
N LEU A 6 -19.96 0.10 -0.45
CA LEU A 6 -20.50 -0.67 -1.56
C LEU A 6 -20.86 0.27 -2.72
N GLY A 7 -20.22 0.07 -3.86
CA GLY A 7 -20.38 0.89 -5.06
C GLY A 7 -19.34 2.01 -5.23
N LYS A 8 -18.40 2.16 -4.28
CA LYS A 8 -17.27 3.06 -4.41
C LYS A 8 -16.12 2.39 -5.15
N SER A 9 -15.38 3.18 -5.91
CA SER A 9 -14.20 2.73 -6.64
C SER A 9 -12.92 3.24 -5.98
N ILE A 10 -11.87 2.41 -6.06
CA ILE A 10 -10.57 2.78 -5.52
C ILE A 10 -9.47 2.72 -6.57
N VAL A 11 -8.42 3.51 -6.36
CA VAL A 11 -7.10 3.25 -6.96
C VAL A 11 -6.20 2.69 -5.88
N TYR A 12 -5.55 1.57 -6.18
CA TYR A 12 -4.61 0.91 -5.28
C TYR A 12 -3.17 1.22 -5.69
N MET A 13 -2.32 1.61 -4.74
CA MET A 13 -0.92 1.96 -4.98
C MET A 13 -0.01 1.09 -4.14
N GLY A 14 0.83 0.29 -4.77
CA GLY A 14 1.72 -0.63 -4.08
C GLY A 14 2.82 -1.20 -4.96
N THR A 15 3.82 -1.84 -4.35
CA THR A 15 4.93 -2.42 -5.13
C THR A 15 5.33 -3.82 -4.68
N PRO A 16 5.75 -4.08 -3.41
CA PRO A 16 6.28 -5.37 -2.97
C PRO A 16 5.19 -6.38 -2.66
N GLU A 17 5.62 -7.58 -2.29
CA GLU A 17 4.75 -8.70 -1.90
C GLU A 17 3.80 -8.33 -0.74
N PHE A 18 4.27 -7.53 0.22
CA PHE A 18 3.44 -7.05 1.34
C PHE A 18 2.15 -6.36 0.87
N ALA A 19 2.19 -5.68 -0.28
CA ALA A 19 1.03 -5.00 -0.84
C ALA A 19 0.08 -5.94 -1.63
N VAL A 20 0.44 -7.21 -1.84
CA VAL A 20 -0.41 -8.14 -2.60
C VAL A 20 -1.56 -8.68 -1.76
N ALA A 21 -1.33 -9.01 -0.50
CA ALA A 21 -2.36 -9.58 0.37
C ALA A 21 -3.53 -8.60 0.60
N PRO A 22 -3.30 -7.30 0.95
CA PRO A 22 -4.39 -6.33 1.05
C PRO A 22 -5.12 -6.10 -0.28
N LEU A 23 -4.41 -6.07 -1.42
CA LEU A 23 -5.05 -5.94 -2.74
C LEU A 23 -6.03 -7.09 -3.00
N LYS A 24 -5.59 -8.33 -2.76
CA LYS A 24 -6.44 -9.51 -2.92
C LYS A 24 -7.66 -9.47 -1.99
N ALA A 25 -7.47 -9.09 -0.73
CA ALA A 25 -8.57 -8.97 0.22
C ALA A 25 -9.63 -7.95 -0.23
N LEU A 26 -9.23 -6.82 -0.80
CA LEU A 26 -10.15 -5.84 -1.38
C LEU A 26 -10.93 -6.40 -2.57
N ILE A 27 -10.26 -7.14 -3.47
CA ILE A 27 -10.90 -7.80 -4.62
C ILE A 27 -11.90 -8.87 -4.15
N GLU A 28 -11.51 -9.73 -3.21
CA GLU A 28 -12.36 -10.79 -2.62
C GLU A 28 -13.56 -10.20 -1.87
N ALA A 29 -13.41 -9.02 -1.30
CA ALA A 29 -14.51 -8.25 -0.69
C ALA A 29 -15.43 -7.54 -1.72
N ASN A 30 -15.23 -7.77 -3.02
CA ASN A 30 -15.96 -7.15 -4.11
C ASN A 30 -15.85 -5.60 -4.14
N ILE A 31 -14.75 -5.04 -3.66
CA ILE A 31 -14.44 -3.62 -3.83
C ILE A 31 -13.96 -3.38 -5.27
N THR A 32 -14.51 -2.38 -5.92
CA THR A 32 -14.13 -2.01 -7.28
C THR A 32 -12.75 -1.37 -7.29
N VAL A 33 -11.71 -2.14 -7.66
CA VAL A 33 -10.36 -1.63 -7.90
C VAL A 33 -10.27 -1.13 -9.34
N ALA A 34 -10.46 0.17 -9.55
CA ALA A 34 -10.52 0.77 -10.89
C ALA A 34 -9.16 0.78 -11.61
N ALA A 35 -8.07 0.91 -10.85
CA ALA A 35 -6.71 0.78 -11.36
C ALA A 35 -5.72 0.48 -10.22
N VAL A 36 -4.56 -0.02 -10.62
CA VAL A 36 -3.39 -0.20 -9.76
C VAL A 36 -2.27 0.71 -10.24
N VAL A 37 -1.62 1.43 -9.32
CA VAL A 37 -0.40 2.20 -9.60
C VAL A 37 0.79 1.49 -8.98
N THR A 38 1.82 1.22 -9.76
CA THR A 38 3.04 0.57 -9.27
C THR A 38 4.28 1.14 -9.93
N VAL A 39 5.48 0.69 -9.53
CA VAL A 39 6.73 1.13 -10.14
C VAL A 39 6.87 0.61 -11.57
N ALA A 40 7.59 1.38 -12.40
CA ALA A 40 7.93 0.94 -13.74
C ALA A 40 8.79 -0.34 -13.70
N ASP A 41 8.59 -1.22 -14.67
CA ASP A 41 9.39 -2.42 -14.83
C ASP A 41 10.86 -2.05 -15.07
N LYS A 42 11.75 -2.77 -14.41
CA LYS A 42 13.19 -2.53 -14.53
C LYS A 42 13.88 -3.79 -15.02
N PRO A 43 14.86 -3.67 -15.94
CA PRO A 43 15.72 -4.80 -16.27
C PRO A 43 16.47 -5.28 -15.03
N ALA A 44 16.40 -6.56 -14.70
CA ALA A 44 17.08 -7.15 -13.55
C ALA A 44 17.87 -8.41 -13.96
N GLY A 45 18.97 -8.64 -13.27
CA GLY A 45 19.79 -9.85 -13.38
C GLY A 45 20.63 -9.97 -14.67
N ARG A 46 21.36 -11.09 -14.74
CA ARG A 46 22.12 -11.51 -15.94
C ARG A 46 21.12 -11.91 -17.03
N GLY A 47 20.97 -11.12 -18.07
CA GLY A 47 20.04 -11.38 -19.18
C GLY A 47 18.95 -10.32 -19.33
N ARG A 48 18.94 -9.25 -18.52
CA ARG A 48 18.05 -8.09 -18.62
C ARG A 48 16.56 -8.43 -18.76
N LYS A 49 16.09 -9.51 -18.12
CA LYS A 49 14.64 -9.78 -18.06
C LYS A 49 13.96 -8.65 -17.30
N LEU A 50 12.85 -8.15 -17.82
CA LEU A 50 12.03 -7.17 -17.13
C LEU A 50 11.52 -7.77 -15.83
N ASN A 51 11.80 -7.11 -14.71
CA ASN A 51 11.27 -7.51 -13.41
C ASN A 51 10.03 -6.67 -13.12
N GLU A 52 8.90 -7.35 -13.13
CA GLU A 52 7.60 -6.77 -12.79
C GLU A 52 7.38 -6.80 -11.28
N SER A 53 6.73 -5.76 -10.74
CA SER A 53 6.37 -5.73 -9.33
C SER A 53 5.37 -6.85 -8.98
N ALA A 54 5.37 -7.30 -7.73
CA ALA A 54 4.42 -8.30 -7.24
C ALA A 54 2.96 -7.80 -7.40
N VAL A 55 2.73 -6.53 -7.13
CA VAL A 55 1.41 -5.89 -7.27
C VAL A 55 0.95 -5.83 -8.73
N LYS A 56 1.86 -5.56 -9.70
CA LYS A 56 1.53 -5.63 -11.14
C LYS A 56 1.04 -7.02 -11.54
N LYS A 57 1.78 -8.06 -11.14
CA LYS A 57 1.40 -9.45 -11.45
C LYS A 57 0.04 -9.80 -10.88
N ALA A 58 -0.23 -9.38 -9.64
CA ALA A 58 -1.52 -9.60 -9.01
C ALA A 58 -2.64 -8.84 -9.73
N ALA A 59 -2.42 -7.58 -10.12
CA ALA A 59 -3.40 -6.78 -10.84
C ALA A 59 -3.76 -7.39 -12.20
N LEU A 60 -2.76 -7.79 -12.98
CA LEU A 60 -2.96 -8.42 -14.29
C LEU A 60 -3.70 -9.76 -14.19
N ALA A 61 -3.48 -10.53 -13.14
CA ALA A 61 -4.20 -11.80 -12.89
C ALA A 61 -5.70 -11.60 -12.60
N HIS A 62 -6.13 -10.38 -12.33
CA HIS A 62 -7.51 -9.99 -12.08
C HIS A 62 -8.05 -8.97 -13.11
N ASP A 63 -7.38 -8.83 -14.25
CA ASP A 63 -7.74 -7.91 -15.35
C ASP A 63 -7.88 -6.44 -14.90
N ILE A 64 -7.13 -6.02 -13.87
CA ILE A 64 -7.13 -4.65 -13.35
C ILE A 64 -6.12 -3.81 -14.14
N PRO A 65 -6.51 -2.62 -14.65
CA PRO A 65 -5.61 -1.70 -15.33
C PRO A 65 -4.42 -1.30 -14.46
N VAL A 66 -3.21 -1.25 -15.05
CA VAL A 66 -1.96 -0.95 -14.33
C VAL A 66 -1.31 0.30 -14.89
N LEU A 67 -1.09 1.30 -14.03
CA LEU A 67 -0.36 2.52 -14.31
C LEU A 67 1.07 2.42 -13.74
N GLN A 68 2.06 2.73 -14.55
CA GLN A 68 3.48 2.63 -14.15
C GLN A 68 4.24 3.93 -14.41
N PRO A 69 3.87 5.05 -13.75
CA PRO A 69 4.51 6.33 -13.99
C PRO A 69 5.97 6.32 -13.54
N VAL A 70 6.86 6.88 -14.35
CA VAL A 70 8.26 7.15 -13.98
C VAL A 70 8.30 8.22 -12.88
N SER A 71 7.56 9.29 -13.09
CA SER A 71 7.37 10.37 -12.12
C SER A 71 5.90 10.51 -11.73
N LEU A 72 5.62 10.59 -10.42
CA LEU A 72 4.27 10.85 -9.90
C LEU A 72 3.83 12.31 -10.09
N LYS A 73 4.72 13.17 -10.62
CA LYS A 73 4.45 14.59 -10.89
C LYS A 73 4.20 14.86 -12.37
N ASP A 74 4.29 13.83 -13.22
CA ASP A 74 4.05 13.99 -14.66
C ASP A 74 2.59 14.38 -14.91
N GLU A 75 2.38 15.42 -15.69
CA GLU A 75 1.04 15.94 -16.03
C GLU A 75 0.18 14.87 -16.72
N SER A 76 0.78 14.10 -17.63
CA SER A 76 0.09 13.01 -18.32
C SER A 76 -0.44 11.97 -17.35
N PHE A 77 0.38 11.56 -16.37
CA PHE A 77 -0.03 10.64 -15.32
C PHE A 77 -1.12 11.23 -14.41
N LEU A 78 -0.96 12.48 -13.99
CA LEU A 78 -1.97 13.15 -13.15
C LEU A 78 -3.33 13.25 -13.87
N ASN A 79 -3.33 13.56 -15.15
CA ASN A 79 -4.55 13.61 -15.96
C ASN A 79 -5.18 12.22 -16.14
N GLU A 80 -4.38 11.18 -16.40
CA GLU A 80 -4.84 9.80 -16.50
C GLU A 80 -5.43 9.31 -15.18
N LEU A 81 -4.75 9.58 -14.05
CA LEU A 81 -5.22 9.22 -12.72
C LEU A 81 -6.53 9.93 -12.35
N ALA A 82 -6.63 11.23 -12.65
CA ALA A 82 -7.85 12.03 -12.42
C ALA A 82 -9.03 11.54 -13.27
N ALA A 83 -8.79 11.09 -14.50
CA ALA A 83 -9.82 10.57 -15.39
C ALA A 83 -10.48 9.29 -14.88
N ILE A 84 -9.83 8.53 -14.01
CA ILE A 84 -10.40 7.34 -13.36
C ILE A 84 -11.56 7.71 -12.42
N LYS A 85 -11.55 8.90 -11.83
CA LYS A 85 -12.59 9.40 -10.91
C LYS A 85 -12.85 8.46 -9.72
N ALA A 86 -11.81 7.82 -9.21
CA ALA A 86 -11.92 6.96 -8.05
C ALA A 86 -12.31 7.75 -6.79
N ASP A 87 -13.11 7.13 -5.94
CA ASP A 87 -13.60 7.75 -4.71
C ASP A 87 -12.53 7.84 -3.62
N LEU A 88 -11.61 6.89 -3.58
CA LEU A 88 -10.62 6.72 -2.51
C LEU A 88 -9.31 6.15 -3.09
N PHE A 89 -8.17 6.53 -2.52
CA PHE A 89 -6.91 5.88 -2.82
C PHE A 89 -6.41 5.06 -1.63
N VAL A 90 -5.90 3.87 -1.92
CA VAL A 90 -5.31 2.95 -0.95
C VAL A 90 -3.83 2.78 -1.25
N VAL A 91 -2.98 3.03 -0.26
CA VAL A 91 -1.52 2.99 -0.42
C VAL A 91 -0.94 1.92 0.50
N VAL A 92 -0.13 1.03 -0.04
CA VAL A 92 0.56 0.00 0.75
C VAL A 92 1.98 -0.18 0.23
N ALA A 93 2.97 0.10 1.05
CA ALA A 93 4.37 -0.05 0.72
C ALA A 93 4.73 0.55 -0.65
N PHE A 94 4.44 1.82 -0.82
CA PHE A 94 4.69 2.57 -2.04
C PHE A 94 5.65 3.74 -1.78
N ARG A 95 6.11 4.39 -2.84
CA ARG A 95 6.92 5.61 -2.74
C ARG A 95 6.08 6.79 -2.24
N MET A 96 6.74 7.80 -1.68
CA MET A 96 6.08 9.01 -1.19
C MET A 96 5.24 9.67 -2.29
N LEU A 97 3.99 9.98 -1.96
CA LEU A 97 3.05 10.62 -2.88
C LEU A 97 3.16 12.15 -2.79
N PRO A 98 3.22 12.85 -3.94
CA PRO A 98 3.04 14.30 -3.95
C PRO A 98 1.61 14.68 -3.60
N GLU A 99 1.40 15.89 -3.10
CA GLU A 99 0.09 16.40 -2.70
C GLU A 99 -0.94 16.33 -3.82
N ALA A 100 -0.55 16.63 -5.06
CA ALA A 100 -1.42 16.52 -6.24
C ALA A 100 -1.98 15.11 -6.46
N VAL A 101 -1.35 14.06 -5.91
CA VAL A 101 -1.84 12.68 -5.97
C VAL A 101 -2.68 12.35 -4.74
N TRP A 102 -2.12 12.48 -3.53
CA TRP A 102 -2.84 12.00 -2.34
C TRP A 102 -4.08 12.82 -1.99
N ASN A 103 -4.16 14.07 -2.42
CA ASN A 103 -5.31 14.94 -2.19
C ASN A 103 -6.35 14.90 -3.34
N MET A 104 -6.16 14.01 -4.32
CA MET A 104 -7.02 13.95 -5.50
C MET A 104 -8.40 13.33 -5.23
N PRO A 105 -8.53 12.18 -4.54
CA PRO A 105 -9.82 11.51 -4.39
C PRO A 105 -10.70 12.18 -3.33
N PRO A 106 -12.02 12.27 -3.53
CA PRO A 106 -12.93 12.99 -2.64
C PRO A 106 -13.04 12.41 -1.23
N LEU A 107 -12.81 11.10 -1.06
CA LEU A 107 -12.79 10.43 0.25
C LEU A 107 -11.38 10.36 0.86
N GLY A 108 -10.39 10.99 0.23
CA GLY A 108 -9.01 11.03 0.70
C GLY A 108 -8.18 9.81 0.30
N THR A 109 -7.00 9.74 0.83
CA THR A 109 -6.03 8.66 0.61
C THR A 109 -5.60 8.10 1.95
N PHE A 110 -5.67 6.79 2.13
CA PHE A 110 -5.11 6.17 3.33
C PHE A 110 -3.96 5.23 3.01
N ASN A 111 -3.09 5.02 3.99
CA ASN A 111 -1.96 4.10 3.92
C ASN A 111 -2.11 2.99 4.96
N LEU A 112 -1.66 1.79 4.59
CA LEU A 112 -1.38 0.70 5.51
C LEU A 112 0.12 0.72 5.83
N HIS A 113 0.45 1.03 7.09
CA HIS A 113 1.81 1.15 7.60
C HIS A 113 2.18 -0.03 8.50
N GLY A 114 3.41 -0.51 8.37
CA GLY A 114 3.90 -1.70 9.08
C GLY A 114 4.43 -1.40 10.49
N SER A 115 3.75 -0.57 11.27
CA SER A 115 4.01 -0.36 12.69
C SER A 115 2.75 0.09 13.43
N LEU A 116 2.82 0.12 14.76
CA LEU A 116 1.84 0.81 15.61
C LEU A 116 2.19 2.29 15.68
N LEU A 117 1.61 3.12 14.82
CA LEU A 117 1.84 4.56 14.85
C LEU A 117 1.42 5.16 16.22
N PRO A 118 2.17 6.13 16.74
CA PRO A 118 3.21 6.95 16.09
C PRO A 118 4.61 6.35 16.09
N ALA A 119 4.82 5.13 16.60
CA ALA A 119 6.12 4.47 16.57
C ALA A 119 6.52 4.10 15.14
N TYR A 120 7.82 4.24 14.84
CA TYR A 120 8.42 3.81 13.56
C TYR A 120 7.77 4.45 12.33
N ARG A 121 7.45 5.74 12.37
CA ARG A 121 7.10 6.54 11.19
C ARG A 121 8.20 6.47 10.15
N GLY A 122 7.85 6.60 8.87
CA GLY A 122 8.79 6.61 7.75
C GLY A 122 9.18 5.23 7.24
N ALA A 123 10.42 5.08 6.81
CA ALA A 123 10.88 3.91 6.06
C ALA A 123 11.22 2.70 6.94
N ALA A 124 10.95 1.51 6.41
CA ALA A 124 11.37 0.20 6.95
C ALA A 124 10.96 -0.08 8.43
N PRO A 125 9.71 0.20 8.84
CA PRO A 125 9.27 0.04 10.23
C PRO A 125 9.45 -1.40 10.75
N ILE A 126 9.23 -2.41 9.92
CA ILE A 126 9.41 -3.83 10.24
C ILE A 126 10.86 -4.13 10.64
N ASN A 127 11.82 -3.61 9.86
CA ASN A 127 13.24 -3.82 10.16
C ASN A 127 13.64 -3.14 11.46
N TRP A 128 13.16 -1.93 11.70
CA TRP A 128 13.48 -1.19 12.91
C TRP A 128 12.89 -1.83 14.16
N ALA A 129 11.70 -2.42 14.10
CA ALA A 129 11.13 -3.17 15.21
C ALA A 129 12.02 -4.36 15.62
N ILE A 130 12.56 -5.10 14.65
CA ILE A 130 13.51 -6.21 14.92
C ILE A 130 14.85 -5.70 15.42
N ILE A 131 15.44 -4.67 14.79
CA ILE A 131 16.74 -4.10 15.19
C ILE A 131 16.70 -3.59 16.63
N ASN A 132 15.60 -2.96 17.03
CA ASN A 132 15.43 -2.43 18.38
C ASN A 132 15.00 -3.48 19.40
N GLY A 133 14.81 -4.74 18.99
CA GLY A 133 14.44 -5.83 19.90
C GLY A 133 13.04 -5.66 20.49
N GLU A 134 12.11 -5.08 19.74
CA GLU A 134 10.73 -4.94 20.18
C GLU A 134 10.09 -6.30 20.44
N SER A 135 9.28 -6.40 21.48
CA SER A 135 8.51 -7.61 21.79
C SER A 135 7.14 -7.61 21.12
N LYS A 136 6.69 -6.46 20.60
CA LYS A 136 5.44 -6.28 19.90
C LYS A 136 5.53 -5.13 18.89
N THR A 137 4.75 -5.25 17.85
CA THR A 137 4.51 -4.22 16.83
C THR A 137 3.11 -4.40 16.28
N GLY A 138 2.83 -3.93 15.07
CA GLY A 138 1.54 -4.13 14.43
C GLY A 138 1.44 -3.41 13.12
N VAL A 139 0.22 -3.23 12.66
CA VAL A 139 -0.11 -2.49 11.46
C VAL A 139 -1.09 -1.37 11.79
N THR A 140 -0.99 -0.28 11.06
CA THR A 140 -1.86 0.90 11.21
C THR A 140 -2.40 1.32 9.85
N THR A 141 -3.72 1.50 9.72
CA THR A 141 -4.32 2.26 8.63
C THR A 141 -4.57 3.70 9.08
N PHE A 142 -4.19 4.67 8.26
CA PHE A 142 -4.33 6.09 8.57
C PHE A 142 -4.47 6.92 7.30
N PHE A 143 -5.19 8.05 7.37
CA PHE A 143 -5.28 8.99 6.26
C PHE A 143 -3.97 9.74 6.05
N LEU A 144 -3.59 9.94 4.79
CA LEU A 144 -2.42 10.76 4.47
C LEU A 144 -2.69 12.23 4.71
N ASP A 145 -1.67 12.93 5.17
CA ASP A 145 -1.59 14.37 5.24
C ASP A 145 -0.25 14.88 4.68
N LYS A 146 0.05 16.16 4.85
CA LYS A 146 1.29 16.79 4.35
C LYS A 146 2.57 16.32 5.03
N ASN A 147 2.48 15.68 6.19
CA ASN A 147 3.63 15.21 6.94
C ASN A 147 3.76 13.69 6.81
N ILE A 148 4.95 13.16 7.12
CA ILE A 148 5.21 11.72 7.01
C ILE A 148 4.52 10.97 8.15
N ASP A 149 3.55 10.12 7.81
CA ASP A 149 2.85 9.18 8.69
C ASP A 149 2.28 9.86 9.98
N THR A 150 1.67 11.04 9.83
CA THR A 150 1.09 11.80 10.93
C THR A 150 -0.42 11.94 10.88
N GLY A 151 -1.04 11.52 9.80
CA GLY A 151 -2.48 11.68 9.60
C GLY A 151 -3.35 10.88 10.56
N SER A 152 -4.65 11.08 10.46
CA SER A 152 -5.64 10.47 11.37
C SER A 152 -5.65 8.95 11.26
N ILE A 153 -5.41 8.28 12.38
CA ILE A 153 -5.46 6.80 12.46
C ILE A 153 -6.90 6.34 12.27
N ILE A 154 -7.09 5.31 11.44
CA ILE A 154 -8.36 4.66 11.19
C ILE A 154 -8.46 3.42 12.08
N TYR A 155 -7.54 2.46 11.91
CA TYR A 155 -7.46 1.23 12.70
C TYR A 155 -6.01 0.85 12.98
N GLN A 156 -5.84 0.09 14.05
CA GLN A 156 -4.57 -0.54 14.40
C GLN A 156 -4.82 -1.99 14.84
N SER A 157 -3.87 -2.86 14.49
CA SER A 157 -3.83 -4.23 15.00
C SER A 157 -2.44 -4.54 15.51
N GLU A 158 -2.38 -5.05 16.75
CA GLU A 158 -1.13 -5.40 17.44
C GLU A 158 -0.72 -6.84 17.10
N LEU A 159 0.60 -7.08 17.01
CA LEU A 159 1.20 -8.38 16.83
C LEU A 159 2.41 -8.54 17.77
N GLY A 160 2.45 -9.64 18.53
CA GLY A 160 3.63 -10.03 19.31
C GLY A 160 4.76 -10.53 18.41
N ILE A 161 5.99 -10.10 18.70
CA ILE A 161 7.20 -10.55 17.99
C ILE A 161 7.84 -11.69 18.78
N GLN A 162 8.06 -12.84 18.12
CA GLN A 162 8.73 -13.96 18.75
C GLN A 162 10.25 -13.72 18.83
N LYS A 163 10.87 -14.21 19.89
CA LYS A 163 12.28 -13.93 20.22
C LYS A 163 13.30 -14.21 19.10
N ASN A 164 13.00 -15.16 18.23
CA ASN A 164 13.92 -15.60 17.18
C ASN A 164 13.49 -15.14 15.79
N TRP A 165 12.50 -14.25 15.69
CA TRP A 165 12.02 -13.77 14.40
C TRP A 165 13.03 -12.85 13.73
N THR A 166 13.19 -13.06 12.44
CA THR A 166 13.83 -12.13 11.52
C THR A 166 12.82 -11.09 11.03
N ALA A 167 13.31 -10.07 10.33
CA ALA A 167 12.43 -9.11 9.66
C ALA A 167 11.54 -9.79 8.59
N GLY A 168 12.00 -10.88 7.98
CA GLY A 168 11.21 -11.69 7.04
C GLY A 168 10.04 -12.40 7.74
N ASP A 169 10.30 -13.05 8.88
CA ASP A 169 9.26 -13.72 9.65
C ASP A 169 8.18 -12.72 10.12
N LEU A 170 8.60 -11.54 10.59
CA LEU A 170 7.69 -10.49 11.02
C LEU A 170 6.87 -9.94 9.83
N HIS A 171 7.52 -9.70 8.68
CA HIS A 171 6.86 -9.28 7.45
C HIS A 171 5.74 -10.25 7.05
N ASP A 172 6.05 -11.56 7.02
CA ASP A 172 5.10 -12.59 6.61
C ASP A 172 3.93 -12.73 7.59
N ALA A 173 4.19 -12.59 8.89
CA ALA A 173 3.16 -12.60 9.91
C ALA A 173 2.24 -11.35 9.86
N MET A 174 2.76 -10.21 9.43
CA MET A 174 2.01 -8.96 9.33
C MET A 174 1.14 -8.88 8.07
N MET A 175 1.51 -9.55 6.98
CA MET A 175 0.75 -9.50 5.72
C MET A 175 -0.74 -9.86 5.87
N PRO A 176 -1.12 -11.00 6.47
CA PRO A 176 -2.54 -11.34 6.65
C PRO A 176 -3.27 -10.40 7.58
N ILE A 177 -2.59 -9.86 8.61
CA ILE A 177 -3.18 -8.89 9.53
C ILE A 177 -3.50 -7.59 8.79
N GLY A 178 -2.55 -7.09 7.98
CA GLY A 178 -2.78 -5.91 7.15
C GLY A 178 -3.86 -6.08 6.08
N ALA A 179 -4.09 -7.31 5.63
CA ALA A 179 -5.14 -7.61 4.67
C ALA A 179 -6.55 -7.62 5.29
N THR A 180 -6.66 -7.85 6.60
CA THR A 180 -7.95 -7.91 7.33
C THR A 180 -8.30 -6.61 8.05
N LEU A 181 -7.37 -5.67 8.14
CA LEU A 181 -7.54 -4.40 8.83
C LEU A 181 -8.26 -3.37 7.96
#